data_f1814e350303af80d610f77792dfcf78
#
_entry.id   f1814e350303af80d610f77792dfcf78
#
_cell.length_a   1.000
_cell.length_b   1.000
_cell.length_c   1.000
_cell.angle_alpha   90.00
_cell.angle_beta   90.00
_cell.angle_gamma   90.00
#
_symmetry.space_group_name_H-M   'P 1'
#
loop_
_entity.id
_entity.type
_entity.pdbx_description
1 polymer ?
#
loop_
_entity_poly.entity_id
_entity_poly.type
_entity_poly.pdbx_seq_one_letter_code
_entity_poly.pdbx_strand_id
1 'polypeptide(L)'
;TFVSNHPLGGQDGVCLGSIIGRHYDGRFRYLVNDLLLNLPGPKPVSIGINKPGRNSRDFPRMVEAGFKSDCHMLMFPAGLNSRKQKDGSIHDIPWKKTFVTKSVECQRDVVPIHFSGSNSKRFYRIAAFSDRFLPFNLAMMFLVDEMYRNVGKHFTIHIGKPIPWQTFDKSRTAQQWAQWVEDRVYDLPRENGKSEKQ
;
A
#
# COMPACT_ATOMS: atom_id res chain seq x y z
N THR A 1 -1.24 2.16 12.24
CA THR A 1 -0.82 1.59 10.96
C THR A 1 -1.67 2.13 9.84
N PHE A 2 -1.07 2.74 8.82
CA PHE A 2 -1.76 3.20 7.63
C PHE A 2 -1.72 2.12 6.56
N VAL A 3 -2.86 1.85 5.93
CA VAL A 3 -2.96 0.88 4.83
C VAL A 3 -3.66 1.52 3.65
N SER A 4 -3.13 1.34 2.45
CA SER A 4 -3.66 1.96 1.23
C SER A 4 -3.70 0.98 0.07
N ASN A 5 -4.65 1.19 -0.85
CA ASN A 5 -4.56 0.65 -2.20
C ASN A 5 -3.33 1.23 -2.92
N HIS A 6 -2.89 0.58 -3.99
CA HIS A 6 -1.62 0.89 -4.65
C HIS A 6 -1.79 1.13 -6.17
N PRO A 7 -2.60 2.12 -6.60
CA PRO A 7 -2.96 2.27 -8.01
C PRO A 7 -1.79 2.66 -8.91
N LEU A 8 -0.82 3.43 -8.40
CA LEU A 8 0.27 3.98 -9.21
C LEU A 8 1.60 3.23 -9.05
N GLY A 9 1.77 2.48 -7.96
CA GLY A 9 2.95 1.63 -7.74
C GLY A 9 4.23 2.34 -7.30
N GLY A 10 4.20 3.65 -7.11
CA GLY A 10 5.36 4.44 -6.69
C GLY A 10 4.97 5.84 -6.24
N GLN A 11 4.30 6.58 -7.09
CA GLN A 11 3.91 7.96 -6.83
C GLN A 11 2.94 8.08 -5.63
N ASP A 12 1.97 7.18 -5.51
CA ASP A 12 1.08 7.06 -4.35
C ASP A 12 1.87 6.87 -3.04
N GLY A 13 2.89 6.02 -3.06
CA GLY A 13 3.81 5.85 -1.92
C GLY A 13 4.52 7.15 -1.55
N VAL A 14 5.08 7.85 -2.53
CA VAL A 14 5.78 9.13 -2.31
C VAL A 14 4.82 10.19 -1.76
N CYS A 15 3.61 10.32 -2.34
CA CYS A 15 2.61 11.28 -1.88
C CYS A 15 2.16 11.00 -0.44
N LEU A 16 1.78 9.75 -0.14
CA LEU A 16 1.34 9.36 1.20
C LEU A 16 2.45 9.52 2.23
N GLY A 17 3.68 9.15 1.88
CA GLY A 17 4.82 9.34 2.78
C GLY A 17 5.17 10.79 3.03
N SER A 18 5.01 11.66 2.04
CA SER A 18 5.19 13.10 2.24
C SER A 18 4.13 13.67 3.21
N ILE A 19 2.87 13.26 3.06
CA ILE A 19 1.77 13.70 3.94
C ILE A 19 1.98 13.19 5.37
N ILE A 20 2.17 11.87 5.52
CA ILE A 20 2.35 11.24 6.83
C ILE A 20 3.65 11.73 7.49
N GLY A 21 4.72 11.82 6.71
CA GLY A 21 6.02 12.28 7.20
C GLY A 21 5.98 13.71 7.74
N ARG A 22 5.28 14.61 7.06
CA ARG A 22 5.09 15.99 7.53
C ARG A 22 4.23 16.06 8.78
N HIS A 23 3.15 15.26 8.83
CA HIS A 23 2.22 15.27 9.95
C HIS A 23 2.81 14.67 11.24
N TYR A 24 3.72 13.71 11.12
CA TYR A 24 4.32 12.98 12.24
C TYR A 24 5.83 13.21 12.38
N ASP A 25 6.35 14.34 11.90
CA ASP A 25 7.77 14.73 12.03
C ASP A 25 8.76 13.64 11.59
N GLY A 26 8.46 12.97 10.48
CA GLY A 26 9.27 11.89 9.93
C GLY A 26 9.19 10.55 10.68
N ARG A 27 8.39 10.46 11.74
CA ARG A 27 8.22 9.23 12.54
C ARG A 27 7.32 8.20 11.86
N PHE A 28 7.72 7.77 10.68
CA PHE A 28 7.03 6.69 9.97
C PHE A 28 8.02 5.77 9.27
N ARG A 29 7.55 4.57 8.91
CA ARG A 29 8.29 3.58 8.15
C ARG A 29 7.41 2.98 7.06
N TYR A 30 7.99 2.80 5.87
CA TYR A 30 7.39 2.02 4.82
C TYR A 30 7.71 0.55 4.98
N LEU A 31 6.76 -0.29 4.70
CA LEU A 31 7.01 -1.69 4.38
C LEU A 31 7.01 -1.82 2.84
N VAL A 32 8.18 -1.92 2.24
CA VAL A 32 8.37 -1.86 0.78
C VAL A 32 9.07 -3.08 0.22
N ASN A 33 8.87 -3.33 -1.08
CA ASN A 33 9.68 -4.28 -1.83
C ASN A 33 11.13 -3.74 -1.96
N ASP A 34 12.11 -4.63 -1.92
CA ASP A 34 13.55 -4.31 -1.92
C ASP A 34 14.01 -3.44 -3.10
N LEU A 35 13.32 -3.51 -4.22
CA LEU A 35 13.65 -2.66 -5.36
C LEU A 35 13.58 -1.17 -4.99
N LEU A 36 12.63 -0.78 -4.15
CA LEU A 36 12.45 0.60 -3.69
C LEU A 36 13.52 1.03 -2.66
N LEU A 37 14.22 0.09 -2.04
CA LEU A 37 15.35 0.41 -1.16
C LEU A 37 16.55 1.00 -1.91
N ASN A 38 16.61 0.80 -3.20
CA ASN A 38 17.68 1.36 -4.03
C ASN A 38 17.41 2.82 -4.43
N LEU A 39 16.20 3.33 -4.16
CA LEU A 39 15.88 4.74 -4.35
C LEU A 39 16.44 5.57 -3.19
N PRO A 40 17.22 6.63 -3.44
CA PRO A 40 17.89 7.39 -2.39
C PRO A 40 16.91 8.11 -1.45
N GLY A 41 15.75 8.53 -1.91
CA GLY A 41 14.75 9.26 -1.12
C GLY A 41 14.08 8.42 -0.02
N PRO A 42 13.39 7.31 -0.35
CA PRO A 42 12.65 6.49 0.63
C PRO A 42 13.54 5.64 1.54
N LYS A 43 14.81 5.41 1.19
CA LYS A 43 15.70 4.48 1.88
C LYS A 43 15.78 4.67 3.41
N PRO A 44 15.89 5.89 3.97
CA PRO A 44 16.01 6.07 5.42
C PRO A 44 14.78 5.63 6.21
N VAL A 45 13.61 5.65 5.58
CA VAL A 45 12.32 5.35 6.20
C VAL A 45 11.73 4.01 5.76
N SER A 46 12.47 3.22 4.97
CA SER A 46 11.98 1.98 4.37
C SER A 46 12.48 0.74 5.09
N ILE A 47 11.56 -0.23 5.28
CA ILE A 47 11.86 -1.60 5.72
C ILE A 47 11.64 -2.50 4.51
N GLY A 48 12.72 -3.10 3.99
CA GLY A 48 12.67 -3.95 2.79
C GLY A 48 12.16 -5.35 3.04
N ILE A 49 11.34 -5.86 2.12
CA ILE A 49 10.66 -7.15 2.24
C ILE A 49 11.51 -8.33 1.74
N ASN A 50 12.38 -8.14 0.74
CA ASN A 50 13.18 -9.20 0.11
C ASN A 50 14.56 -8.66 -0.30
N LYS A 51 15.62 -8.96 0.42
CA LYS A 51 16.99 -8.72 -0.06
C LYS A 51 17.56 -10.00 -0.70
N PRO A 52 17.87 -10.01 -2.01
CA PRO A 52 18.69 -11.08 -2.57
C PRO A 52 20.01 -11.16 -1.80
N GLY A 53 20.31 -12.32 -1.21
CA GLY A 53 21.57 -12.58 -0.53
C GLY A 53 21.66 -12.21 0.97
N ARG A 54 20.63 -11.63 1.59
CA ARG A 54 20.53 -11.54 3.05
C ARG A 54 19.46 -12.51 3.57
N ASN A 55 19.79 -13.21 4.67
CA ASN A 55 18.96 -14.22 5.29
C ASN A 55 17.51 -13.74 5.43
N SER A 56 16.59 -14.49 4.83
CA SER A 56 15.13 -14.30 4.99
C SER A 56 14.68 -14.27 6.46
N ARG A 57 15.55 -14.62 7.39
CA ARG A 57 15.33 -14.61 8.85
C ARG A 57 15.30 -13.21 9.47
N ASP A 58 15.94 -12.21 8.85
CA ASP A 58 16.00 -10.85 9.42
C ASP A 58 14.75 -10.03 9.10
N PHE A 59 14.06 -10.37 8.01
CA PHE A 59 12.85 -9.64 7.60
C PHE A 59 11.74 -9.65 8.66
N PRO A 60 11.31 -10.80 9.21
CA PRO A 60 10.28 -10.82 10.26
C PRO A 60 10.67 -9.97 11.47
N ARG A 61 11.96 -9.98 11.86
CA ARG A 61 12.49 -9.17 12.96
C ARG A 61 12.42 -7.67 12.67
N MET A 62 12.77 -7.25 11.44
CA MET A 62 12.71 -5.85 11.03
C MET A 62 11.27 -5.33 11.00
N VAL A 63 10.34 -6.14 10.49
CA VAL A 63 8.90 -5.82 10.50
C VAL A 63 8.40 -5.70 11.94
N GLU A 64 8.73 -6.67 12.78
CA GLU A 64 8.34 -6.66 14.18
C GLU A 64 8.91 -5.44 14.92
N ALA A 65 10.19 -5.13 14.74
CA ALA A 65 10.83 -3.94 15.30
C ALA A 65 10.13 -2.65 14.83
N GLY A 66 9.76 -2.57 13.55
CA GLY A 66 8.99 -1.44 13.02
C GLY A 66 7.63 -1.29 13.70
N PHE A 67 6.89 -2.38 13.86
CA PHE A 67 5.59 -2.37 14.53
C PHE A 67 5.68 -2.13 16.04
N LYS A 68 6.79 -2.47 16.70
CA LYS A 68 7.03 -2.20 18.13
C LYS A 68 7.63 -0.82 18.40
N SER A 69 8.11 -0.12 17.36
CA SER A 69 8.68 1.23 17.50
C SER A 69 7.59 2.30 17.64
N ASP A 70 7.96 3.51 18.02
CA ASP A 70 7.03 4.67 18.04
C ASP A 70 6.71 5.22 16.63
N CYS A 71 7.24 4.61 15.58
CA CYS A 71 6.98 5.03 14.22
C CYS A 71 5.63 4.52 13.71
N HIS A 72 4.98 5.32 12.89
CA HIS A 72 3.81 4.90 12.14
C HIS A 72 4.21 3.99 10.98
N MET A 73 3.45 2.92 10.74
CA MET A 73 3.69 2.02 9.62
C MET A 73 2.80 2.40 8.44
N LEU A 74 3.38 2.58 7.26
CA LEU A 74 2.65 2.74 6.00
C LEU A 74 2.86 1.50 5.14
N MET A 75 1.76 0.88 4.75
CA MET A 75 1.75 -0.38 4.02
C MET A 75 0.82 -0.34 2.82
N PHE A 76 1.23 -1.05 1.78
CA PHE A 76 0.40 -1.41 0.63
C PHE A 76 0.19 -2.93 0.66
N PRO A 77 -0.91 -3.41 1.28
CA PRO A 77 -1.03 -4.85 1.60
C PRO A 77 -1.10 -5.76 0.38
N ALA A 78 -1.49 -5.24 -0.78
CA ALA A 78 -1.43 -5.96 -2.05
C ALA A 78 0.02 -6.38 -2.40
N GLY A 79 1.02 -5.57 -2.03
CA GLY A 79 2.44 -5.82 -2.31
C GLY A 79 2.86 -5.57 -3.77
N LEU A 80 1.90 -5.35 -4.67
CA LEU A 80 2.07 -4.94 -6.05
C LEU A 80 1.07 -3.82 -6.35
N ASN A 81 1.37 -3.00 -7.36
CA ASN A 81 0.41 -2.01 -7.84
C ASN A 81 -0.85 -2.67 -8.43
N SER A 82 -1.96 -1.93 -8.38
CA SER A 82 -3.27 -2.38 -8.88
C SER A 82 -3.21 -2.91 -10.31
N ARG A 83 -4.09 -3.82 -10.63
CA ARG A 83 -4.21 -4.48 -11.94
C ARG A 83 -5.55 -4.15 -12.59
N LYS A 84 -5.55 -4.13 -13.92
CA LYS A 84 -6.80 -4.04 -14.68
C LYS A 84 -7.55 -5.37 -14.58
N GLN A 85 -8.78 -5.30 -14.09
CA GLN A 85 -9.68 -6.44 -13.97
C GLN A 85 -10.37 -6.76 -15.31
N LYS A 86 -11.08 -7.90 -15.37
CA LYS A 86 -11.81 -8.33 -16.57
C LYS A 86 -12.93 -7.37 -16.97
N ASP A 87 -13.56 -6.74 -15.98
CA ASP A 87 -14.62 -5.72 -16.16
C ASP A 87 -14.08 -4.34 -16.57
N GLY A 88 -12.74 -4.21 -16.65
CA GLY A 88 -12.06 -2.97 -17.01
C GLY A 88 -11.74 -2.06 -15.83
N SER A 89 -12.22 -2.35 -14.63
CA SER A 89 -11.86 -1.63 -13.41
C SER A 89 -10.38 -1.80 -13.05
N ILE A 90 -9.85 -0.86 -12.27
CA ILE A 90 -8.51 -0.95 -11.72
C ILE A 90 -8.64 -1.26 -10.24
N HIS A 91 -8.10 -2.39 -9.82
CA HIS A 91 -8.21 -2.87 -8.46
C HIS A 91 -6.89 -3.55 -8.02
N ASP A 92 -6.64 -3.56 -6.71
CA ASP A 92 -5.52 -4.30 -6.16
C ASP A 92 -5.74 -5.82 -6.33
N ILE A 93 -4.65 -6.56 -6.30
CA ILE A 93 -4.72 -8.00 -6.05
C ILE A 93 -5.07 -8.21 -4.57
N PRO A 94 -5.63 -9.37 -4.18
CA PRO A 94 -6.08 -9.60 -2.81
C PRO A 94 -5.04 -9.23 -1.76
N TRP A 95 -5.45 -8.46 -0.76
CA TRP A 95 -4.59 -7.96 0.28
C TRP A 95 -4.07 -9.07 1.19
N LYS A 96 -2.80 -8.97 1.58
CA LYS A 96 -2.16 -9.89 2.53
C LYS A 96 -2.54 -9.52 3.95
N LYS A 97 -2.78 -10.53 4.78
CA LYS A 97 -3.21 -10.41 6.18
C LYS A 97 -2.17 -9.84 7.16
N THR A 98 -0.93 -9.59 6.73
CA THR A 98 0.19 -9.22 7.63
C THR A 98 -0.14 -7.99 8.48
N PHE A 99 -0.78 -6.98 7.92
CA PHE A 99 -1.14 -5.76 8.68
C PHE A 99 -2.18 -6.05 9.77
N VAL A 100 -3.16 -6.93 9.52
CA VAL A 100 -4.16 -7.35 10.51
C VAL A 100 -3.48 -8.09 11.66
N THR A 101 -2.66 -9.10 11.34
CA THR A 101 -1.94 -9.88 12.35
C THR A 101 -1.07 -8.99 13.23
N LYS A 102 -0.30 -8.08 12.61
CA LYS A 102 0.58 -7.16 13.33
C LYS A 102 -0.17 -6.08 14.09
N SER A 103 -1.32 -5.63 13.59
CA SER A 103 -2.22 -4.71 14.32
C SER A 103 -2.66 -5.32 15.65
N VAL A 104 -3.13 -6.57 15.63
CA VAL A 104 -3.55 -7.28 16.86
C VAL A 104 -2.36 -7.54 17.78
N GLU A 105 -1.24 -8.07 17.26
CA GLU A 105 -0.04 -8.39 18.05
C GLU A 105 0.56 -7.16 18.76
N CYS A 106 0.54 -6.00 18.09
CA CYS A 106 1.17 -4.78 18.58
C CYS A 106 0.16 -3.73 19.08
N GLN A 107 -1.14 -4.08 19.17
CA GLN A 107 -2.23 -3.21 19.64
C GLN A 107 -2.28 -1.86 18.89
N ARG A 108 -2.18 -1.92 17.55
CA ARG A 108 -2.15 -0.75 16.68
C ARG A 108 -3.38 -0.66 15.81
N ASP A 109 -4.08 0.45 15.90
CA ASP A 109 -5.22 0.74 15.02
C ASP A 109 -4.79 0.82 13.56
N VAL A 110 -5.72 0.51 12.67
CA VAL A 110 -5.54 0.56 11.22
C VAL A 110 -6.28 1.76 10.64
N VAL A 111 -5.56 2.64 9.95
CA VAL A 111 -6.15 3.78 9.23
C VAL A 111 -6.24 3.41 7.75
N PRO A 112 -7.46 3.19 7.22
CA PRO A 112 -7.66 2.88 5.82
C PRO A 112 -7.53 4.14 4.96
N ILE A 113 -6.81 4.05 3.85
CA ILE A 113 -6.62 5.16 2.91
C ILE A 113 -6.94 4.67 1.50
N HIS A 114 -7.75 5.43 0.78
CA HIS A 114 -7.96 5.25 -0.65
C HIS A 114 -7.22 6.34 -1.42
N PHE A 115 -6.32 5.93 -2.31
CA PHE A 115 -5.63 6.79 -3.25
C PHE A 115 -6.31 6.67 -4.61
N SER A 116 -6.83 7.78 -5.15
CA SER A 116 -7.44 7.82 -6.48
C SER A 116 -6.37 7.98 -7.54
N GLY A 117 -6.51 7.24 -8.64
CA GLY A 117 -5.61 7.35 -9.77
C GLY A 117 -5.48 6.04 -10.53
N SER A 118 -4.85 6.12 -11.67
CA SER A 118 -4.52 4.95 -12.49
C SER A 118 -3.33 5.23 -13.38
N ASN A 119 -2.56 4.22 -13.69
CA ASN A 119 -1.51 4.26 -14.69
C ASN A 119 -2.10 4.25 -16.11
N SER A 120 -1.27 4.44 -17.12
CA SER A 120 -1.69 4.46 -18.51
C SER A 120 -2.21 3.09 -18.99
N LYS A 121 -3.04 3.09 -20.04
CA LYS A 121 -3.48 1.84 -20.70
C LYS A 121 -2.29 1.00 -21.17
N ARG A 122 -1.19 1.66 -21.61
CA ARG A 122 0.06 1.02 -21.98
C ARG A 122 0.67 0.24 -20.82
N PHE A 123 0.74 0.86 -19.63
CA PHE A 123 1.26 0.21 -18.44
C PHE A 123 0.50 -1.08 -18.10
N TYR A 124 -0.84 -1.03 -18.07
CA TYR A 124 -1.65 -2.22 -17.77
C TYR A 124 -1.54 -3.31 -18.83
N ARG A 125 -1.31 -2.97 -20.10
CA ARG A 125 -1.05 -3.96 -21.16
C ARG A 125 0.29 -4.67 -20.93
N ILE A 126 1.34 -3.91 -20.58
CA ILE A 126 2.66 -4.46 -20.25
C ILE A 126 2.58 -5.33 -18.99
N ALA A 127 1.85 -4.88 -17.97
CA ALA A 127 1.64 -5.64 -16.73
C ALA A 127 0.95 -6.97 -17.02
N ALA A 128 -0.14 -6.96 -17.77
CA ALA A 128 -0.87 -8.17 -18.15
C ALA A 128 -0.01 -9.15 -18.97
N PHE A 129 0.81 -8.63 -19.90
CA PHE A 129 1.76 -9.46 -20.64
C PHE A 129 2.82 -10.05 -19.72
N SER A 130 3.39 -9.24 -18.84
CA SER A 130 4.40 -9.67 -17.88
C SER A 130 3.88 -10.76 -16.94
N ASP A 131 2.69 -10.53 -16.36
CA ASP A 131 2.08 -11.48 -15.43
C ASP A 131 1.76 -12.84 -16.08
N ARG A 132 1.54 -12.86 -17.42
CA ARG A 132 1.20 -14.08 -18.16
C ARG A 132 2.41 -14.83 -18.69
N PHE A 133 3.46 -14.14 -19.11
CA PHE A 133 4.54 -14.74 -19.91
C PHE A 133 5.92 -14.64 -19.28
N LEU A 134 6.13 -13.81 -18.25
CA LEU A 134 7.44 -13.56 -17.68
C LEU A 134 7.51 -13.97 -16.21
N PRO A 135 8.66 -14.48 -15.74
CA PRO A 135 8.86 -14.82 -14.34
C PRO A 135 9.11 -13.60 -13.44
N PHE A 136 9.15 -12.41 -14.01
CA PHE A 136 9.41 -11.14 -13.30
C PHE A 136 8.44 -10.06 -13.76
N ASN A 137 8.18 -9.08 -12.89
CA ASN A 137 7.26 -7.98 -13.19
C ASN A 137 7.93 -6.88 -14.03
N LEU A 138 7.89 -7.02 -15.37
CA LEU A 138 8.44 -6.04 -16.30
C LEU A 138 7.80 -4.65 -16.16
N ALA A 139 6.52 -4.58 -15.77
CA ALA A 139 5.82 -3.32 -15.61
C ALA A 139 6.47 -2.39 -14.58
N MET A 140 7.18 -2.94 -13.58
CA MET A 140 7.90 -2.13 -12.60
C MET A 140 8.96 -1.20 -13.24
N MET A 141 9.55 -1.59 -14.34
CA MET A 141 10.54 -0.76 -15.06
C MET A 141 9.91 0.50 -15.68
N PHE A 142 8.59 0.48 -15.90
CA PHE A 142 7.84 1.61 -16.47
C PHE A 142 7.21 2.53 -15.42
N LEU A 143 7.37 2.24 -14.13
CA LEU A 143 6.80 3.09 -13.08
C LEU A 143 7.38 4.51 -13.08
N VAL A 144 8.65 4.66 -13.41
CA VAL A 144 9.28 5.98 -13.52
C VAL A 144 8.68 6.77 -14.69
N ASP A 145 8.48 6.14 -15.87
CA ASP A 145 7.81 6.76 -17.01
C ASP A 145 6.37 7.20 -16.66
N GLU A 146 5.63 6.35 -15.94
CA GLU A 146 4.28 6.69 -15.44
C GLU A 146 4.29 7.85 -14.45
N MET A 147 5.30 7.95 -13.56
CA MET A 147 5.45 9.10 -12.67
C MET A 147 5.62 10.42 -13.46
N TYR A 148 6.46 10.44 -14.49
CA TYR A 148 6.62 11.61 -15.35
C TYR A 148 5.33 11.96 -16.12
N ARG A 149 4.58 10.97 -16.58
CA ARG A 149 3.27 11.17 -17.24
C ARG A 149 2.20 11.73 -16.33
N ASN A 150 2.39 11.59 -15.03
CA ASN A 150 1.48 12.08 -14.01
C ASN A 150 1.86 13.47 -13.46
N VAL A 151 2.96 14.06 -13.92
CA VAL A 151 3.33 15.44 -13.54
C VAL A 151 2.21 16.40 -13.92
N GLY A 152 1.80 17.24 -12.98
CA GLY A 152 0.70 18.19 -13.14
C GLY A 152 -0.71 17.60 -12.98
N LYS A 153 -0.85 16.29 -12.73
CA LYS A 153 -2.16 15.71 -12.41
C LYS A 153 -2.53 15.88 -10.95
N HIS A 154 -3.82 15.98 -10.70
CA HIS A 154 -4.38 16.02 -9.36
C HIS A 154 -4.83 14.61 -8.93
N PHE A 155 -4.56 14.27 -7.68
CA PHE A 155 -4.98 13.01 -7.06
C PHE A 155 -5.81 13.32 -5.82
N THR A 156 -6.85 12.53 -5.61
CA THR A 156 -7.66 12.61 -4.41
C THR A 156 -7.26 11.49 -3.45
N ILE A 157 -7.10 11.83 -2.19
CA ILE A 157 -6.77 10.90 -1.12
C ILE A 157 -7.91 10.94 -0.11
N HIS A 158 -8.56 9.80 0.11
CA HIS A 158 -9.60 9.65 1.12
C HIS A 158 -9.02 8.88 2.31
N ILE A 159 -8.99 9.53 3.47
CA ILE A 159 -8.50 8.93 4.71
C ILE A 159 -9.72 8.60 5.57
N GLY A 160 -9.88 7.32 5.86
CA GLY A 160 -10.97 6.82 6.70
C GLY A 160 -10.70 6.96 8.19
N LYS A 161 -11.74 6.71 8.99
CA LYS A 161 -11.61 6.68 10.45
C LYS A 161 -10.71 5.51 10.87
N PRO A 162 -9.89 5.67 11.92
CA PRO A 162 -9.12 4.58 12.48
C PRO A 162 -10.02 3.41 12.87
N ILE A 163 -9.65 2.21 12.50
CA ILE A 163 -10.27 0.94 12.87
C ILE A 163 -9.51 0.44 14.11
N PRO A 164 -10.15 0.37 15.30
CA PRO A 164 -9.51 -0.13 16.51
C PRO A 164 -9.00 -1.56 16.30
N TRP A 165 -7.84 -1.87 16.82
CA TRP A 165 -7.25 -3.22 16.69
C TRP A 165 -8.12 -4.32 17.29
N GLN A 166 -8.93 -3.99 18.30
CA GLN A 166 -9.89 -4.91 18.94
C GLN A 166 -11.01 -5.36 17.99
N THR A 167 -11.25 -4.61 16.90
CA THR A 167 -12.20 -5.00 15.85
C THR A 167 -11.82 -6.33 15.20
N PHE A 168 -10.54 -6.62 15.11
CA PHE A 168 -10.00 -7.85 14.50
C PHE A 168 -10.03 -9.03 15.46
N ASP A 169 -11.23 -9.44 15.83
CA ASP A 169 -11.49 -10.53 16.75
C ASP A 169 -11.49 -11.92 16.06
N LYS A 170 -11.92 -12.95 16.80
CA LYS A 170 -11.97 -14.35 16.32
C LYS A 170 -13.18 -14.67 15.45
N SER A 171 -14.09 -13.71 15.19
CA SER A 171 -15.28 -13.93 14.35
C SER A 171 -14.93 -14.17 12.88
N ARG A 172 -13.74 -13.73 12.47
CA ARG A 172 -13.20 -13.89 11.11
C ARG A 172 -11.74 -14.30 11.17
N THR A 173 -11.28 -14.97 10.12
CA THR A 173 -9.85 -15.20 9.91
C THR A 173 -9.12 -13.88 9.60
N ALA A 174 -7.82 -13.81 9.86
CA ALA A 174 -7.04 -12.62 9.52
C ALA A 174 -7.09 -12.26 8.03
N GLN A 175 -7.26 -13.26 7.14
CA GLN A 175 -7.43 -13.03 5.71
C GLN A 175 -8.81 -12.42 5.37
N GLN A 176 -9.87 -12.87 6.03
CA GLN A 176 -11.21 -12.28 5.87
C GLN A 176 -11.26 -10.85 6.41
N TRP A 177 -10.55 -10.57 7.51
CA TRP A 177 -10.39 -9.21 8.01
C TRP A 177 -9.60 -8.33 7.05
N ALA A 178 -8.55 -8.85 6.40
CA ALA A 178 -7.80 -8.11 5.39
C ALA A 178 -8.69 -7.74 4.19
N GLN A 179 -9.52 -8.67 3.71
CA GLN A 179 -10.51 -8.40 2.66
C GLN A 179 -11.53 -7.34 3.10
N TRP A 180 -12.05 -7.45 4.32
CA TRP A 180 -13.01 -6.48 4.85
C TRP A 180 -12.43 -5.06 4.92
N VAL A 181 -11.15 -4.90 5.29
CA VAL A 181 -10.46 -3.60 5.27
C VAL A 181 -10.25 -3.11 3.84
N GLU A 182 -9.88 -4.00 2.92
CA GLU A 182 -9.76 -3.69 1.50
C GLU A 182 -11.08 -3.13 0.94
N ASP A 183 -12.21 -3.81 1.19
CA ASP A 183 -13.54 -3.37 0.79
C ASP A 183 -13.84 -1.97 1.34
N ARG A 184 -13.55 -1.72 2.62
CA ARG A 184 -13.70 -0.40 3.26
C ARG A 184 -12.87 0.68 2.59
N VAL A 185 -11.64 0.38 2.20
CA VAL A 185 -10.79 1.33 1.47
C VAL A 185 -11.43 1.73 0.14
N TYR A 186 -11.97 0.77 -0.61
CA TYR A 186 -12.64 1.05 -1.89
C TYR A 186 -14.01 1.72 -1.77
N ASP A 187 -14.64 1.66 -0.59
CA ASP A 187 -15.89 2.37 -0.31
C ASP A 187 -15.69 3.84 0.12
N LEU A 188 -14.51 4.23 0.62
CA LEU A 188 -14.22 5.59 1.10
C LEU A 188 -14.59 6.72 0.11
N PRO A 189 -14.34 6.61 -1.21
CA PRO A 189 -14.74 7.65 -2.16
C PRO A 189 -16.25 7.84 -2.23
N ARG A 190 -17.03 6.77 -2.03
CA ARG A 190 -18.49 6.81 -2.07
C ARG A 190 -19.08 7.41 -0.79
N GLU A 191 -18.48 7.14 0.35
CA GLU A 191 -18.92 7.68 1.63
C GLU A 191 -18.68 9.19 1.70
N ASN A 192 -17.52 9.68 1.26
CA ASN A 192 -17.18 11.09 1.26
C ASN A 192 -18.01 11.89 0.22
N GLY A 193 -18.30 11.32 -0.95
CA GLY A 193 -19.17 11.97 -1.95
C GLY A 193 -20.64 12.13 -1.50
N LYS A 194 -21.10 11.42 -0.48
CA LYS A 194 -22.41 11.63 0.15
C LYS A 194 -22.39 12.75 1.20
N SER A 195 -21.24 12.95 1.87
CA SER A 195 -21.09 14.00 2.90
C SER A 195 -20.99 15.41 2.31
N GLU A 196 -20.51 15.55 1.07
CA GLU A 196 -20.41 16.86 0.40
C GLU A 196 -21.73 17.35 -0.21
N LYS A 197 -22.79 16.54 -0.18
CA LYS A 197 -24.12 16.87 -0.74
C LYS A 197 -25.19 17.16 0.33
N GLN A 198 -24.80 17.24 1.60
CA GLN A 198 -25.62 17.70 2.73
C GLN A 198 -25.11 19.06 3.23
#